data_b780f0cf28cbdefc854fb829fb7b5785
#
_entry.id   b780f0cf28cbdefc854fb829fb7b5785
#
_cell.length_a   1.000
_cell.length_b   1.000
_cell.length_c   1.000
_cell.angle_alpha   90.00
_cell.angle_beta   90.00
_cell.angle_gamma   90.00
#
_symmetry.space_group_name_H-M   'P 1'
#
loop_
_entity.id
_entity.type
_entity.pdbx_description
1 polymer ?
#
loop_
_entity_poly.entity_id
_entity_poly.type
_entity_poly.pdbx_seq_one_letter_code
_entity_poly.pdbx_strand_id
1 'polypeptide(L)' 'DFTGSEFNNTEFRHSDLSHCDFSMTEGLDINPEINRILSIKIPQEAGLKILKRMGVVVGG' A
#
# COMPACT_ATOMS: atom_id res chain seq x y z
N ASP A 1 4.88 -2.44 -13.13
CA ASP A 1 3.44 -2.63 -13.23
C ASP A 1 3.05 -3.99 -12.66
N PHE A 2 2.19 -3.98 -11.66
CA PHE A 2 1.73 -5.18 -10.97
C PHE A 2 0.24 -5.44 -11.21
N THR A 3 -0.28 -4.97 -12.35
CA THR A 3 -1.70 -5.12 -12.70
C THR A 3 -2.15 -6.56 -12.59
N GLY A 4 -3.24 -6.79 -11.86
CA GLY A 4 -3.82 -8.13 -11.68
C GLY A 4 -3.12 -8.99 -10.63
N SER A 5 -2.08 -8.48 -9.97
CA SER A 5 -1.38 -9.25 -8.94
C SER A 5 -2.17 -9.26 -7.63
N GLU A 6 -2.06 -10.36 -6.91
CA GLU A 6 -2.66 -10.51 -5.58
C GLU A 6 -1.55 -10.54 -4.53
N PHE A 7 -1.72 -9.73 -3.49
CA PHE A 7 -0.73 -9.59 -2.41
C PHE A 7 -1.28 -10.05 -1.06
N ASN A 8 -2.27 -10.91 -1.05
CA ASN A 8 -2.81 -11.47 0.18
C ASN A 8 -1.71 -12.19 0.96
N ASN A 9 -1.58 -11.85 2.25
CA ASN A 9 -0.56 -12.41 3.14
C ASN A 9 0.87 -12.06 2.73
N THR A 10 1.06 -11.07 1.86
CA THR A 10 2.38 -10.58 1.48
C THR A 10 2.76 -9.43 2.41
N GLU A 11 3.99 -9.47 2.92
CA GLU A 11 4.51 -8.44 3.80
C GLU A 11 5.75 -7.81 3.19
N PHE A 12 5.73 -6.48 3.06
CA PHE A 12 6.89 -5.71 2.62
C PHE A 12 7.61 -5.16 3.84
N ARG A 13 8.91 -5.40 3.93
CA ARG A 13 9.73 -4.90 5.04
C ARG A 13 10.98 -4.22 4.52
N HIS A 14 11.24 -3.01 5.01
CA HIS A 14 12.44 -2.24 4.69
C HIS A 14 12.71 -2.14 3.19
N SER A 15 11.63 -2.03 2.42
CA SER A 15 11.70 -1.96 0.97
C SER A 15 11.45 -0.53 0.51
N ASP A 16 12.09 -0.17 -0.60
CA ASP A 16 11.78 1.08 -1.28
C ASP A 16 10.80 0.79 -2.41
N LEU A 17 9.55 1.14 -2.18
CA LEU A 17 8.46 0.94 -3.13
C LEU A 17 8.08 2.24 -3.83
N SER A 18 8.92 3.27 -3.71
CA SER A 18 8.65 4.58 -4.28
C SER A 18 8.46 4.49 -5.80
N HIS A 19 7.50 5.24 -6.31
CA HIS A 19 7.17 5.31 -7.74
C HIS A 19 6.65 4.00 -8.35
N CYS A 20 6.38 2.98 -7.53
CA CYS A 20 5.77 1.74 -8.01
C CYS A 20 4.27 1.94 -8.25
N ASP A 21 3.74 1.24 -9.23
CA ASP A 21 2.31 1.27 -9.55
C ASP A 21 1.65 -0.04 -9.13
N PHE A 22 0.90 0.02 -8.03
CA PHE A 22 0.10 -1.10 -7.52
C PHE A 22 -1.39 -0.86 -7.68
N SER A 23 -1.80 0.09 -8.54
CA SER A 23 -3.19 0.57 -8.58
C SER A 23 -4.22 -0.49 -8.97
N MET A 24 -3.82 -1.55 -9.66
CA MET A 24 -4.71 -2.62 -10.11
C MET A 24 -4.42 -3.95 -9.41
N THR A 25 -4.07 -3.90 -8.13
CA THR A 25 -3.75 -5.09 -7.34
C THR A 25 -4.83 -5.35 -6.29
N GLU A 26 -4.80 -6.54 -5.69
CA GLU A 26 -5.71 -6.92 -4.62
C GLU A 26 -4.93 -7.35 -3.38
N GLY A 27 -5.50 -7.09 -2.21
CA GLY A 27 -4.95 -7.54 -0.94
C GLY A 27 -3.70 -6.83 -0.49
N LEU A 28 -3.35 -5.72 -1.14
CA LEU A 28 -2.14 -4.98 -0.82
C LEU A 28 -2.24 -4.34 0.57
N ASP A 29 -1.22 -4.57 1.40
CA ASP A 29 -1.12 -3.94 2.71
C ASP A 29 0.35 -3.61 2.95
N ILE A 30 0.64 -2.32 3.10
CA ILE A 30 2.00 -1.81 3.26
C ILE A 30 2.09 -1.01 4.54
N ASN A 31 3.11 -1.28 5.36
CA ASN A 31 3.39 -0.48 6.53
C ASN A 31 4.29 0.70 6.14
N PRO A 32 3.80 1.94 6.17
CA PRO A 32 4.59 3.09 5.74
C PRO A 32 5.71 3.46 6.70
N GLU A 33 5.71 2.92 7.92
CA GLU A 33 6.75 3.22 8.91
C GLU A 33 8.05 2.47 8.60
N ILE A 34 7.95 1.33 7.94
CA ILE A 34 9.12 0.47 7.65
C ILE A 34 9.43 0.33 6.16
N ASN A 35 8.70 1.04 5.32
CA ASN A 35 8.92 1.02 3.87
C ASN A 35 8.92 2.44 3.34
N ARG A 36 9.69 2.68 2.29
CA ARG A 36 9.67 3.95 1.60
C ARG A 36 8.64 3.89 0.47
N ILE A 37 7.69 4.82 0.49
CA ILE A 37 6.55 4.78 -0.44
C ILE A 37 6.27 6.12 -1.13
N LEU A 38 7.31 6.90 -1.37
CA LEU A 38 7.16 8.21 -2.02
C LEU A 38 6.53 8.05 -3.41
N SER A 39 5.43 8.73 -3.65
CA SER A 39 4.71 8.71 -4.93
C SER A 39 4.27 7.33 -5.40
N ILE A 40 4.01 6.42 -4.48
CA ILE A 40 3.44 5.11 -4.81
C ILE A 40 2.00 5.27 -5.30
N LYS A 41 1.60 4.44 -6.24
CA LYS A 41 0.19 4.35 -6.67
C LYS A 41 -0.40 3.07 -6.11
N ILE A 42 -1.51 3.19 -5.40
CA ILE A 42 -2.15 2.06 -4.72
C ILE A 42 -3.67 2.12 -4.92
N PRO A 43 -4.38 0.97 -4.80
CA PRO A 43 -5.83 0.99 -4.80
C PRO A 43 -6.36 1.76 -3.59
N GLN A 44 -7.58 2.29 -3.71
CA GLN A 44 -8.21 3.06 -2.63
C GLN A 44 -8.28 2.25 -1.33
N GLU A 45 -8.65 0.98 -1.40
CA GLU A 45 -8.74 0.14 -0.21
C GLU A 45 -7.39 -0.03 0.49
N ALA A 46 -6.30 -0.14 -0.27
CA ALA A 46 -4.96 -0.21 0.32
C ALA A 46 -4.59 1.12 0.98
N GLY A 47 -4.97 2.23 0.37
CA GLY A 47 -4.77 3.55 0.95
C GLY A 47 -5.46 3.70 2.30
N LEU A 48 -6.69 3.22 2.41
CA LEU A 48 -7.43 3.26 3.67
C LEU A 48 -6.74 2.42 4.75
N LYS A 49 -6.20 1.25 4.39
CA LYS A 49 -5.44 0.43 5.33
C LYS A 49 -4.18 1.14 5.82
N ILE A 50 -3.47 1.81 4.93
CA ILE A 50 -2.26 2.56 5.29
C ILE A 50 -2.60 3.69 6.26
N LEU A 51 -3.63 4.46 5.96
CA LEU A 51 -4.07 5.56 6.84
C LEU A 51 -4.45 5.03 8.23
N LYS A 52 -5.12 3.90 8.28
CA LYS A 52 -5.50 3.28 9.55
C LYS A 52 -4.27 2.90 10.38
N ARG A 53 -3.22 2.38 9.74
CA ARG A 53 -1.96 2.07 10.42
C ARG A 53 -1.31 3.32 11.02
N MET A 54 -1.48 4.46 10.37
CA MET A 54 -0.95 5.74 10.82
C MET A 54 -1.81 6.38 11.92
N GLY A 55 -2.91 5.76 12.29
CA GLY A 55 -3.82 6.31 13.28
C GLY A 55 -4.80 7.33 12.73
N VAL A 56 -4.91 7.43 11.43
CA VAL A 56 -5.83 8.37 10.78
C VAL A 56 -7.21 7.74 10.66
N VAL A 57 -8.23 8.47 11.08
CA VAL A 57 -9.62 8.07 10.91
C VAL A 57 -10.17 8.79 9.68
N VAL A 58 -10.60 8.02 8.70
CA VAL A 58 -11.15 8.59 7.48
C VAL A 58 -12.65 8.79 7.66
N GLY A 59 -13.08 10.04 7.61
CA GLY A 59 -14.49 10.42 7.68
C GLY A 59 -15.14 10.30 6.33
N GLY A 60 -16.39 10.08 6.36
CA GLY A 60 -17.12 10.00 5.12
C GLY A 60 -18.36 9.23 5.23
#